data_023c26c832e2ec8f77f14a8ebba30d3a
#
_entry.id   023c26c832e2ec8f77f14a8ebba30d3a
#
_cell.length_a   1.000
_cell.length_b   1.000
_cell.length_c   1.000
_cell.angle_alpha   90.00
_cell.angle_beta   90.00
_cell.angle_gamma   90.00
#
_symmetry.space_group_name_H-M   'P 1'
#
loop_
_entity.id
_entity.type
_entity.pdbx_description
1 polymer ?
#
loop_
_entity_poly.entity_id
_entity_poly.type
_entity_poly.pdbx_seq_one_letter_code
_entity_poly.pdbx_strand_id
1 'polypeptide(L)'
;MHSPLNPTTCTIFISHCPHIDVKIQPEEFMKFDDILMLVGGTGVTPMIQALHAILGSNEKKPVVTMLYGSKVSDDILGNEVLSKWAADHPEQFKLTNVLSHEPADSDWTGARGYIDKELITKSGFPPATAADKKTMVFVCGPPPMYDALCGPREEKDKISGLLGEMGYSPDQVYKF
;
A
#
# COMPACT_ATOMS: atom_id res chain seq x y z
N MET A 1 41.70 10.69 -8.26
CA MET A 1 40.59 11.68 -8.29
C MET A 1 39.32 10.97 -8.63
N HIS A 2 38.50 10.62 -7.62
CA HIS A 2 37.22 9.95 -7.79
C HIS A 2 36.16 11.03 -7.72
N SER A 3 35.44 11.25 -8.83
CA SER A 3 34.29 12.11 -8.87
C SER A 3 33.16 11.46 -8.08
N PRO A 4 32.39 12.20 -7.26
CA PRO A 4 31.20 11.66 -6.59
C PRO A 4 30.10 11.46 -7.62
N LEU A 5 29.53 10.27 -7.65
CA LEU A 5 28.32 9.96 -8.40
C LEU A 5 27.17 10.80 -7.85
N ASN A 6 26.61 11.63 -8.71
CA ASN A 6 25.40 12.40 -8.46
C ASN A 6 24.25 11.44 -8.13
N PRO A 7 23.43 11.65 -7.07
CA PRO A 7 22.24 10.88 -6.85
C PRO A 7 21.26 11.18 -7.98
N THR A 8 21.10 10.23 -8.87
CA THR A 8 20.15 10.30 -9.98
C THR A 8 18.75 10.44 -9.41
N THR A 9 18.15 11.59 -9.62
CA THR A 9 16.76 11.86 -9.31
C THR A 9 15.89 10.85 -10.04
N CYS A 10 15.43 9.82 -9.33
CA CYS A 10 14.51 8.84 -9.87
C CYS A 10 13.13 9.49 -9.98
N THR A 11 12.89 10.17 -11.09
CA THR A 11 11.55 10.69 -11.43
C THR A 11 10.70 9.48 -11.81
N ILE A 12 9.79 9.08 -10.93
CA ILE A 12 8.83 8.02 -11.19
C ILE A 12 7.84 8.53 -12.25
N PHE A 13 8.10 8.18 -13.52
CA PHE A 13 7.17 8.44 -14.61
C PHE A 13 6.03 7.41 -14.57
N ILE A 14 4.90 7.77 -13.98
CA ILE A 14 3.62 7.10 -14.26
C ILE A 14 3.05 7.76 -15.52
N SER A 15 3.60 7.42 -16.70
CA SER A 15 3.06 7.91 -17.96
C SER A 15 2.03 6.92 -18.50
N HIS A 16 0.88 7.47 -18.88
CA HIS A 16 -0.23 6.87 -19.64
C HIS A 16 -1.35 6.17 -18.85
N CYS A 17 -1.81 6.81 -17.76
CA CYS A 17 -3.25 6.78 -17.50
C CYS A 17 -3.73 8.25 -17.52
N PRO A 18 -4.65 8.66 -18.42
CA PRO A 18 -4.93 10.08 -18.68
C PRO A 18 -5.59 10.86 -17.53
N HIS A 19 -5.68 10.28 -16.34
CA HIS A 19 -6.28 10.88 -15.15
C HIS A 19 -5.51 10.63 -13.85
N ILE A 20 -4.23 10.22 -13.92
CA ILE A 20 -3.42 10.06 -12.71
C ILE A 20 -2.28 11.08 -12.74
N ASP A 21 -2.58 12.29 -12.33
CA ASP A 21 -1.58 13.30 -11.95
C ASP A 21 -1.06 12.97 -10.53
N VAL A 22 -0.37 11.85 -10.37
CA VAL A 22 0.28 11.53 -9.09
C VAL A 22 1.77 11.55 -9.29
N LYS A 23 2.33 12.73 -9.25
CA LYS A 23 3.73 12.93 -8.90
C LYS A 23 3.83 12.98 -7.38
N ILE A 24 3.64 11.85 -6.70
CA ILE A 24 3.99 11.79 -5.30
C ILE A 24 5.51 11.76 -5.27
N GLN A 25 6.11 12.87 -4.87
CA GLN A 25 7.56 12.96 -4.71
C GLN A 25 7.97 12.08 -3.52
N PRO A 26 9.16 11.45 -3.53
CA PRO A 26 9.64 10.65 -2.41
C PRO A 26 9.54 11.38 -1.06
N GLU A 27 9.79 12.68 -1.04
CA GLU A 27 9.74 13.53 0.15
C GLU A 27 8.32 13.63 0.75
N GLU A 28 7.27 13.42 -0.06
CA GLU A 28 5.89 13.42 0.43
C GLU A 28 5.61 12.21 1.32
N PHE A 29 6.19 11.04 1.00
CA PHE A 29 6.03 9.85 1.83
C PHE A 29 6.67 10.01 3.20
N MET A 30 7.81 10.72 3.28
CA MET A 30 8.55 10.93 4.53
C MET A 30 7.83 11.83 5.53
N LYS A 31 6.72 12.46 5.15
CA LYS A 31 5.87 13.25 6.05
C LYS A 31 5.02 12.39 6.97
N PHE A 32 4.87 11.10 6.68
CA PHE A 32 4.06 10.17 7.44
C PHE A 32 4.91 9.32 8.40
N ASP A 33 4.31 8.93 9.50
CA ASP A 33 4.91 7.97 10.43
C ASP A 33 4.59 6.54 10.03
N ASP A 34 3.34 6.31 9.60
CA ASP A 34 2.85 4.99 9.18
C ASP A 34 2.04 5.12 7.88
N ILE A 35 2.26 4.20 6.94
CA ILE A 35 1.50 4.08 5.68
C ILE A 35 0.87 2.69 5.59
N LEU A 36 -0.45 2.65 5.36
CA LEU A 36 -1.16 1.42 5.01
C LEU A 36 -1.38 1.37 3.51
N MET A 37 -0.96 0.30 2.86
CA MET A 37 -1.20 0.05 1.45
C MET A 37 -2.24 -1.08 1.30
N LEU A 38 -3.44 -0.74 0.83
CA LEU A 38 -4.51 -1.68 0.49
C LEU A 38 -4.51 -1.89 -1.01
N VAL A 39 -4.09 -3.07 -1.43
CA VAL A 39 -3.69 -3.34 -2.80
C VAL A 39 -4.48 -4.51 -3.38
N GLY A 40 -4.91 -4.41 -4.64
CA GLY A 40 -5.58 -5.49 -5.37
C GLY A 40 -4.98 -5.74 -6.75
N GLY A 41 -4.50 -6.95 -7.01
CA GLY A 41 -4.00 -7.37 -8.32
C GLY A 41 -2.93 -6.41 -8.87
N THR A 42 -3.15 -5.88 -10.08
CA THR A 42 -2.21 -4.96 -10.77
C THR A 42 -2.01 -3.62 -10.06
N GLY A 43 -2.88 -3.27 -9.09
CA GLY A 43 -2.71 -2.10 -8.24
C GLY A 43 -1.41 -2.09 -7.42
N VAL A 44 -0.69 -3.19 -7.39
CA VAL A 44 0.64 -3.28 -6.76
C VAL A 44 1.71 -2.44 -7.46
N THR A 45 1.55 -2.14 -8.74
CA THR A 45 2.58 -1.44 -9.53
C THR A 45 2.99 -0.08 -8.94
N PRO A 46 2.08 0.86 -8.66
CA PRO A 46 2.45 2.12 -8.03
C PRO A 46 2.96 1.93 -6.59
N MET A 47 2.52 0.88 -5.89
CA MET A 47 2.99 0.58 -4.54
C MET A 47 4.44 0.10 -4.51
N ILE A 48 4.86 -0.73 -5.48
CA ILE A 48 6.26 -1.14 -5.64
C ILE A 48 7.15 0.08 -5.86
N GLN A 49 6.71 1.05 -6.66
CA GLN A 49 7.46 2.28 -6.89
C GLN A 49 7.59 3.12 -5.62
N ALA A 50 6.50 3.28 -4.88
CA ALA A 50 6.51 3.99 -3.60
C ALA A 50 7.41 3.29 -2.57
N LEU A 51 7.29 1.97 -2.43
CA LEU A 51 8.15 1.17 -1.55
C LEU A 51 9.63 1.29 -1.91
N HIS A 52 9.97 1.22 -3.20
CA HIS A 52 11.36 1.39 -3.64
C HIS A 52 11.93 2.75 -3.19
N ALA A 53 11.15 3.82 -3.29
CA ALA A 53 11.56 5.15 -2.84
C ALA A 53 11.70 5.23 -1.31
N ILE A 54 10.75 4.64 -0.56
CA ILE A 54 10.74 4.65 0.90
C ILE A 54 11.89 3.81 1.45
N LEU A 55 12.03 2.56 1.02
CA LEU A 55 13.03 1.62 1.54
C LEU A 55 14.45 1.94 1.04
N GLY A 56 14.56 2.62 -0.11
CA GLY A 56 15.84 3.12 -0.63
C GLY A 56 16.36 4.39 0.05
N SER A 57 15.56 5.01 0.92
CA SER A 57 15.98 6.15 1.71
C SER A 57 16.82 5.71 2.91
N ASN A 58 17.65 6.62 3.45
CA ASN A 58 18.38 6.37 4.69
C ASN A 58 17.53 6.61 5.94
N GLU A 59 16.26 6.96 5.77
CA GLU A 59 15.34 7.22 6.86
C GLU A 59 14.61 5.94 7.28
N LYS A 60 14.31 5.83 8.58
CA LYS A 60 13.59 4.66 9.13
C LYS A 60 12.07 4.82 9.10
N LYS A 61 11.57 5.90 8.53
CA LYS A 61 10.15 6.22 8.40
C LYS A 61 9.82 6.49 6.93
N PRO A 62 8.57 6.30 6.50
CA PRO A 62 7.45 5.70 7.26
C PRO A 62 7.60 4.19 7.48
N VAL A 63 6.88 3.66 8.47
CA VAL A 63 6.62 2.22 8.57
C VAL A 63 5.47 1.89 7.63
N VAL A 64 5.69 0.93 6.73
CA VAL A 64 4.71 0.56 5.73
C VAL A 64 4.10 -0.80 6.04
N THR A 65 2.78 -0.86 6.08
CA THR A 65 2.02 -2.10 6.17
C THR A 65 1.26 -2.31 4.86
N MET A 66 1.51 -3.41 4.15
CA MET A 66 0.80 -3.73 2.91
C MET A 66 -0.08 -4.95 3.10
N LEU A 67 -1.38 -4.78 2.81
CA LEU A 67 -2.34 -5.86 2.65
C LEU A 67 -2.61 -6.02 1.16
N TYR A 68 -2.14 -7.13 0.58
CA TYR A 68 -2.17 -7.36 -0.86
C TYR A 68 -3.12 -8.48 -1.23
N GLY A 69 -4.26 -8.12 -1.82
CA GLY A 69 -5.30 -9.03 -2.31
C GLY A 69 -4.99 -9.56 -3.70
N SER A 70 -4.99 -10.87 -3.86
CA SER A 70 -4.92 -11.60 -5.13
C SER A 70 -6.00 -12.68 -5.18
N LYS A 71 -6.23 -13.29 -6.35
CA LYS A 71 -7.19 -14.39 -6.43
C LYS A 71 -6.58 -15.67 -5.88
N VAL A 72 -5.46 -16.09 -6.42
CA VAL A 72 -4.70 -17.28 -6.04
C VAL A 72 -3.22 -16.92 -5.87
N SER A 73 -2.46 -17.83 -5.32
CA SER A 73 -1.01 -17.64 -5.05
C SER A 73 -0.21 -17.30 -6.30
N ASP A 74 -0.53 -17.90 -7.44
CA ASP A 74 0.14 -17.66 -8.73
C ASP A 74 -0.15 -16.26 -9.30
N ASP A 75 -1.20 -15.60 -8.84
CA ASP A 75 -1.58 -14.24 -9.26
C ASP A 75 -0.84 -13.13 -8.47
N ILE A 76 0.00 -13.48 -7.50
CA ILE A 76 0.71 -12.48 -6.69
C ILE A 76 1.84 -11.85 -7.51
N LEU A 77 1.57 -10.69 -8.10
CA LEU A 77 2.57 -9.98 -8.89
C LEU A 77 3.68 -9.41 -8.00
N GLY A 78 4.92 -9.62 -8.41
CA GLY A 78 6.09 -9.11 -7.68
C GLY A 78 6.35 -9.76 -6.33
N ASN A 79 5.79 -10.96 -6.09
CA ASN A 79 5.90 -11.67 -4.81
C ASN A 79 7.34 -11.82 -4.33
N GLU A 80 8.26 -12.21 -5.21
CA GLU A 80 9.68 -12.39 -4.86
C GLU A 80 10.31 -11.09 -4.34
N VAL A 81 10.11 -9.98 -5.04
CA VAL A 81 10.69 -8.69 -4.66
C VAL A 81 10.05 -8.15 -3.38
N LEU A 82 8.74 -8.27 -3.24
CA LEU A 82 8.02 -7.80 -2.04
C LEU A 82 8.40 -8.62 -0.81
N SER A 83 8.47 -9.95 -0.94
CA SER A 83 8.89 -10.85 0.14
C SER A 83 10.34 -10.61 0.54
N LYS A 84 11.22 -10.38 -0.45
CA LYS A 84 12.60 -10.02 -0.17
C LYS A 84 12.69 -8.70 0.59
N TRP A 85 11.98 -7.67 0.17
CA TRP A 85 11.98 -6.38 0.88
C TRP A 85 11.43 -6.48 2.30
N ALA A 86 10.38 -7.27 2.51
CA ALA A 86 9.86 -7.52 3.86
C ALA A 86 10.88 -8.24 4.76
N ALA A 87 11.67 -9.15 4.20
CA ALA A 87 12.73 -9.84 4.91
C ALA A 87 13.95 -8.94 5.19
N ASP A 88 14.31 -8.07 4.23
CA ASP A 88 15.46 -7.16 4.35
C ASP A 88 15.15 -5.97 5.29
N HIS A 89 13.87 -5.55 5.40
CA HIS A 89 13.43 -4.38 6.18
C HIS A 89 12.29 -4.71 7.17
N PRO A 90 12.43 -5.69 8.07
CA PRO A 90 11.33 -6.22 8.90
C PRO A 90 10.72 -5.16 9.85
N GLU A 91 11.50 -4.15 10.24
CA GLU A 91 11.04 -3.06 11.11
C GLU A 91 10.31 -1.94 10.35
N GLN A 92 10.47 -1.89 9.02
CA GLN A 92 9.96 -0.80 8.19
C GLN A 92 8.87 -1.26 7.20
N PHE A 93 8.88 -2.52 6.77
CA PHE A 93 7.91 -3.04 5.82
C PHE A 93 7.31 -4.37 6.26
N LYS A 94 5.97 -4.39 6.36
CA LYS A 94 5.19 -5.58 6.68
C LYS A 94 4.29 -5.92 5.50
N LEU A 95 4.38 -7.16 5.01
CA LEU A 95 3.58 -7.66 3.90
C LEU A 95 2.63 -8.76 4.39
N THR A 96 1.36 -8.65 4.03
CA THR A 96 0.37 -9.72 4.19
C THR A 96 -0.36 -9.93 2.87
N ASN A 97 -0.15 -11.10 2.27
CA ASN A 97 -0.90 -11.53 1.10
C ASN A 97 -2.23 -12.14 1.51
N VAL A 98 -3.31 -11.78 0.81
CA VAL A 98 -4.70 -12.21 1.08
C VAL A 98 -5.26 -12.84 -0.18
N LEU A 99 -5.66 -14.10 -0.15
CA LEU A 99 -6.11 -14.85 -1.33
C LEU A 99 -7.61 -15.13 -1.27
N SER A 100 -8.35 -14.60 -2.26
CA SER A 100 -9.81 -14.68 -2.27
C SER A 100 -10.37 -15.99 -2.84
N HIS A 101 -9.62 -16.67 -3.71
CA HIS A 101 -10.04 -17.88 -4.42
C HIS A 101 -9.02 -19.02 -4.35
N GLU A 102 -8.09 -18.96 -3.41
CA GLU A 102 -7.12 -20.03 -3.22
C GLU A 102 -7.82 -21.32 -2.80
N PRO A 103 -7.55 -22.46 -3.46
CA PRO A 103 -8.16 -23.74 -3.12
C PRO A 103 -7.97 -24.11 -1.64
N ALA A 104 -9.00 -24.66 -1.02
CA ALA A 104 -8.96 -24.99 0.41
C ALA A 104 -7.91 -26.06 0.74
N ASP A 105 -7.59 -26.92 -0.22
CA ASP A 105 -6.60 -28.00 -0.15
C ASP A 105 -5.19 -27.60 -0.60
N SER A 106 -4.96 -26.31 -0.92
CA SER A 106 -3.62 -25.79 -1.22
C SER A 106 -2.75 -25.67 0.03
N ASP A 107 -1.44 -25.66 -0.17
CA ASP A 107 -0.45 -25.45 0.91
C ASP A 107 -0.40 -24.01 1.45
N TRP A 108 -1.32 -23.14 1.01
CA TRP A 108 -1.38 -21.76 1.44
C TRP A 108 -1.77 -21.63 2.92
N THR A 109 -0.87 -21.06 3.72
CA THR A 109 -1.06 -20.85 5.16
C THR A 109 -1.36 -19.38 5.52
N GLY A 110 -1.34 -18.47 4.52
CA GLY A 110 -1.62 -17.04 4.73
C GLY A 110 -3.11 -16.71 4.83
N ALA A 111 -3.42 -15.41 4.81
CA ALA A 111 -4.80 -14.93 4.89
C ALA A 111 -5.63 -15.36 3.66
N ARG A 112 -6.89 -15.72 3.90
CA ARG A 112 -7.89 -16.08 2.87
C ARG A 112 -9.08 -15.14 2.91
N GLY A 113 -9.72 -14.93 1.76
CA GLY A 113 -10.87 -14.06 1.62
C GLY A 113 -10.51 -12.68 1.09
N TYR A 114 -11.14 -11.66 1.61
CA TYR A 114 -10.93 -10.26 1.22
C TYR A 114 -10.35 -9.46 2.38
N ILE A 115 -9.76 -8.32 2.05
CA ILE A 115 -9.30 -7.36 3.07
C ILE A 115 -10.51 -6.83 3.82
N ASP A 116 -10.54 -7.06 5.12
CA ASP A 116 -11.61 -6.65 6.03
C ASP A 116 -11.08 -5.86 7.24
N LYS A 117 -11.99 -5.44 8.10
CA LYS A 117 -11.67 -4.68 9.31
C LYS A 117 -10.78 -5.44 10.28
N GLU A 118 -11.03 -6.75 10.41
CA GLU A 118 -10.27 -7.59 11.32
C GLU A 118 -8.81 -7.69 10.89
N LEU A 119 -8.59 -7.90 9.58
CA LEU A 119 -7.27 -7.97 9.00
C LEU A 119 -6.50 -6.65 9.12
N ILE A 120 -7.16 -5.51 8.82
CA ILE A 120 -6.56 -4.18 9.01
C ILE A 120 -6.17 -3.98 10.48
N THR A 121 -7.07 -4.31 11.42
CA THR A 121 -6.79 -4.16 12.85
C THR A 121 -5.66 -5.07 13.31
N LYS A 122 -5.64 -6.33 12.87
CA LYS A 122 -4.58 -7.31 13.20
C LYS A 122 -3.21 -6.93 12.61
N SER A 123 -3.18 -6.17 11.53
CA SER A 123 -1.93 -5.72 10.93
C SER A 123 -1.11 -4.79 11.83
N GLY A 124 -1.74 -4.24 12.87
CA GLY A 124 -1.12 -3.30 13.81
C GLY A 124 -0.97 -1.89 13.26
N PHE A 125 -1.65 -1.58 12.14
CA PHE A 125 -1.69 -0.20 11.63
C PHE A 125 -2.46 0.70 12.61
N PRO A 126 -1.99 1.93 12.89
CA PRO A 126 -2.65 2.84 13.83
C PRO A 126 -4.09 3.15 13.43
N PRO A 127 -5.02 3.24 14.40
CA PRO A 127 -6.40 3.61 14.09
C PRO A 127 -6.47 5.07 13.59
N ALA A 128 -7.54 5.40 12.86
CA ALA A 128 -7.79 6.75 12.34
C ALA A 128 -7.71 7.87 13.38
N THR A 129 -7.99 7.53 14.64
CA THR A 129 -7.99 8.46 15.79
C THR A 129 -6.65 8.60 16.50
N ALA A 130 -5.58 7.96 16.01
CA ALA A 130 -4.24 8.11 16.57
C ALA A 130 -3.71 9.54 16.34
N ALA A 131 -3.94 10.42 17.31
CA ALA A 131 -3.64 11.86 17.19
C ALA A 131 -2.13 12.17 17.24
N ASP A 132 -1.32 11.23 17.71
CA ASP A 132 0.12 11.33 17.88
C ASP A 132 0.92 10.87 16.66
N LYS A 133 0.24 10.34 15.62
CA LYS A 133 0.86 9.79 14.42
C LYS A 133 0.25 10.35 13.14
N LYS A 134 1.10 10.71 12.21
CA LYS A 134 0.69 11.06 10.84
C LYS A 134 0.57 9.79 10.01
N THR A 135 -0.66 9.36 9.79
CA THR A 135 -0.96 8.14 9.03
C THR A 135 -1.52 8.46 7.65
N MET A 136 -1.26 7.59 6.67
CA MET A 136 -1.84 7.66 5.34
C MET A 136 -2.24 6.26 4.87
N VAL A 137 -3.40 6.15 4.25
CA VAL A 137 -3.88 4.92 3.62
C VAL A 137 -3.87 5.08 2.11
N PHE A 138 -3.17 4.22 1.41
CA PHE A 138 -3.17 4.13 -0.05
C PHE A 138 -4.07 2.99 -0.49
N VAL A 139 -4.99 3.28 -1.40
CA VAL A 139 -5.87 2.26 -1.99
C VAL A 139 -5.64 2.20 -3.49
N CYS A 140 -5.28 1.02 -3.99
CA CYS A 140 -5.14 0.77 -5.41
C CYS A 140 -5.56 -0.65 -5.79
N GLY A 141 -6.56 -0.77 -6.64
CA GLY A 141 -7.10 -2.06 -7.05
C GLY A 141 -8.26 -1.94 -8.04
N PRO A 142 -9.01 -3.02 -8.26
CA PRO A 142 -10.19 -3.00 -9.12
C PRO A 142 -11.34 -2.21 -8.50
N PRO A 143 -12.29 -1.68 -9.32
CA PRO A 143 -13.41 -0.86 -8.84
C PRO A 143 -14.19 -1.45 -7.65
N PRO A 144 -14.56 -2.74 -7.62
CA PRO A 144 -15.27 -3.30 -6.47
C PRO A 144 -14.49 -3.23 -5.14
N MET A 145 -13.16 -3.20 -5.21
CA MET A 145 -12.32 -3.05 -4.03
C MET A 145 -12.40 -1.62 -3.47
N TYR A 146 -12.43 -0.60 -4.35
CA TYR A 146 -12.63 0.78 -3.92
C TYR A 146 -13.98 0.93 -3.24
N ASP A 147 -15.07 0.43 -3.87
CA ASP A 147 -16.43 0.53 -3.32
C ASP A 147 -16.52 -0.10 -1.93
N ALA A 148 -15.89 -1.26 -1.73
CA ALA A 148 -15.87 -1.95 -0.45
C ALA A 148 -15.02 -1.25 0.60
N LEU A 149 -13.85 -0.72 0.23
CA LEU A 149 -12.88 -0.20 1.19
C LEU A 149 -13.05 1.30 1.48
N CYS A 150 -13.29 2.12 0.47
CA CYS A 150 -13.24 3.58 0.65
C CYS A 150 -14.24 4.38 -0.21
N GLY A 151 -15.16 3.71 -0.89
CA GLY A 151 -16.09 4.32 -1.84
C GLY A 151 -15.48 4.58 -3.20
N PRO A 152 -16.30 5.04 -4.19
CA PRO A 152 -15.89 5.20 -5.57
C PRO A 152 -14.59 5.98 -5.72
N ARG A 153 -13.76 5.53 -6.69
CA ARG A 153 -12.43 6.12 -6.94
C ARG A 153 -12.48 7.59 -7.31
N GLU A 154 -13.53 7.98 -8.04
CA GLU A 154 -13.74 9.35 -8.54
C GLU A 154 -14.11 10.33 -7.41
N GLU A 155 -14.71 9.84 -6.33
CA GLU A 155 -15.13 10.64 -5.18
C GLU A 155 -13.96 10.81 -4.19
N LYS A 156 -12.99 11.66 -4.53
CA LYS A 156 -11.76 11.83 -3.72
C LYS A 156 -12.02 12.49 -2.36
N ASP A 157 -13.02 13.37 -2.31
CA ASP A 157 -13.35 14.15 -1.10
C ASP A 157 -14.32 13.43 -0.15
N LYS A 158 -14.66 12.18 -0.47
CA LYS A 158 -15.54 11.37 0.38
C LYS A 158 -14.93 10.01 0.63
N ILE A 159 -15.02 9.56 1.88
CA ILE A 159 -14.67 8.22 2.28
C ILE A 159 -15.93 7.52 2.80
N SER A 160 -16.20 6.35 2.25
CA SER A 160 -17.27 5.45 2.64
C SER A 160 -16.72 4.02 2.80
N GLY A 161 -17.59 3.03 2.83
CA GLY A 161 -17.17 1.65 3.01
C GLY A 161 -16.38 1.43 4.30
N LEU A 162 -15.54 0.44 4.29
CA LEU A 162 -14.83 -0.04 5.47
C LEU A 162 -13.98 1.06 6.16
N LEU A 163 -13.22 1.85 5.40
CA LEU A 163 -12.40 2.91 5.97
C LEU A 163 -13.25 4.05 6.55
N GLY A 164 -14.39 4.36 5.93
CA GLY A 164 -15.34 5.31 6.48
C GLY A 164 -15.92 4.83 7.81
N GLU A 165 -16.31 3.56 7.92
CA GLU A 165 -16.78 2.93 9.16
C GLU A 165 -15.71 2.87 10.26
N MET A 166 -14.44 2.80 9.86
CA MET A 166 -13.29 2.84 10.76
C MET A 166 -12.90 4.27 11.18
N GLY A 167 -13.58 5.31 10.64
CA GLY A 167 -13.40 6.71 11.02
C GLY A 167 -12.28 7.42 10.28
N TYR A 168 -11.76 6.87 9.17
CA TYR A 168 -10.78 7.57 8.34
C TYR A 168 -11.43 8.72 7.57
N SER A 169 -10.74 9.86 7.52
CA SER A 169 -11.15 11.04 6.80
C SER A 169 -10.52 11.11 5.39
N PRO A 170 -11.05 11.95 4.48
CA PRO A 170 -10.53 12.08 3.12
C PRO A 170 -9.06 12.48 3.03
N ASP A 171 -8.57 13.24 3.98
CA ASP A 171 -7.16 13.66 4.06
C ASP A 171 -6.20 12.54 4.53
N GLN A 172 -6.74 11.45 5.06
CA GLN A 172 -5.99 10.26 5.47
C GLN A 172 -6.02 9.14 4.44
N VAL A 173 -6.79 9.26 3.35
CA VAL A 173 -6.95 8.19 2.35
C VAL A 173 -6.67 8.71 0.95
N TYR A 174 -5.71 8.11 0.28
CA TYR A 174 -5.40 8.40 -1.10
C TYR A 174 -5.87 7.27 -2.03
N LYS A 175 -6.76 7.60 -2.98
CA LYS A 175 -7.29 6.70 -4.01
C LYS A 175 -6.49 6.90 -5.30
N PHE A 176 -5.75 5.87 -5.73
CA PHE A 176 -4.91 5.89 -6.94
C PHE A 176 -5.72 5.86 -8.23
#